data_cdcb97bb6045695d1d14327340f2a914
#
_entry.id   cdcb97bb6045695d1d14327340f2a914
#
_cell.length_a   1.000
_cell.length_b   1.000
_cell.length_c   1.000
_cell.angle_alpha   90.00
_cell.angle_beta   90.00
_cell.angle_gamma   90.00
#
_symmetry.space_group_name_H-M   'P 1'
#
loop_
_entity.id
_entity.type
_entity.pdbx_description
1 polymer ?
#
loop_
_entity_poly.entity_id
_entity_poly.type
_entity_poly.pdbx_seq_one_letter_code
_entity_poly.pdbx_strand_id
1 'polypeptide(L)' 'MTDWLVDISTDPRRFPVVRHRHVNGTLRAERDRSPSITMDHEGHRVERWTYACACGELYSWDRRPAD' A
#
# COMPACT_ATOMS: atom_id res chain seq x y z
N MET A 1 12.08 12.41 -4.32
CA MET A 1 11.19 11.95 -5.40
C MET A 1 10.91 10.48 -5.21
N THR A 2 9.66 10.08 -5.23
CA THR A 2 9.31 8.68 -5.01
C THR A 2 9.08 7.98 -6.34
N ASP A 3 9.58 6.75 -6.45
CA ASP A 3 9.38 5.92 -7.63
C ASP A 3 8.08 5.12 -7.58
N TRP A 4 7.29 5.34 -6.55
CA TRP A 4 6.04 4.64 -6.34
C TRP A 4 4.86 5.48 -6.84
N LEU A 5 3.99 4.87 -7.63
CA LEU A 5 2.77 5.48 -8.14
C LEU A 5 1.59 4.81 -7.45
N VAL A 6 0.82 5.58 -6.69
CA VAL A 6 -0.32 5.07 -5.94
C VAL A 6 -1.59 5.66 -6.54
N ASP A 7 -2.43 4.78 -7.08
CA ASP A 7 -3.68 5.15 -7.73
C ASP A 7 -4.82 4.81 -6.78
N ILE A 8 -5.30 5.81 -6.04
CA ILE A 8 -6.29 5.63 -4.98
C ILE A 8 -7.70 5.64 -5.60
N SER A 9 -8.47 4.57 -5.29
CA SER A 9 -9.85 4.49 -5.71
C SER A 9 -10.72 5.44 -4.89
N THR A 10 -11.79 5.95 -5.51
CA THR A 10 -12.81 6.74 -4.81
C THR A 10 -13.68 5.87 -3.90
N ASP A 11 -13.67 4.54 -4.11
CA ASP A 11 -14.39 3.60 -3.26
C ASP A 11 -13.52 3.23 -2.06
N PRO A 12 -13.92 3.58 -0.81
CA PRO A 12 -13.10 3.28 0.36
C PRO A 12 -12.95 1.79 0.65
N ARG A 13 -13.74 0.93 0.00
CA ARG A 13 -13.63 -0.51 0.17
C ARG A 13 -12.55 -1.11 -0.72
N ARG A 14 -12.09 -0.37 -1.71
CA ARG A 14 -11.08 -0.86 -2.65
C ARG A 14 -9.70 -0.40 -2.23
N PHE A 15 -8.74 -1.26 -2.49
CA PHE A 15 -7.35 -0.94 -2.25
C PHE A 15 -6.77 -0.16 -3.43
N PRO A 16 -5.80 0.72 -3.19
CA PRO A 16 -5.15 1.42 -4.28
C PRO A 16 -4.35 0.46 -5.15
N VAL A 17 -4.20 0.82 -6.41
CA VAL A 17 -3.27 0.14 -7.31
C VAL A 17 -1.93 0.80 -7.13
N VAL A 18 -0.92 0.02 -6.74
CA VAL A 18 0.43 0.53 -6.48
C VAL A 18 1.36 0.01 -7.56
N ARG A 19 2.10 0.92 -8.16
CA ARG A 19 3.06 0.60 -9.20
C ARG A 19 4.42 1.16 -8.83
N HIS A 20 5.45 0.44 -9.23
CA HIS A 20 6.82 0.88 -9.01
C HIS A 20 7.45 1.23 -10.36
N ARG A 21 8.00 2.44 -10.45
CA ARG A 21 8.64 2.92 -11.69
C ARG A 21 10.07 2.39 -11.77
N HIS A 22 10.39 1.83 -12.91
CA HIS A 22 11.73 1.36 -13.22
C HIS A 22 12.23 2.05 -14.48
N VAL A 23 13.52 1.93 -14.75
CA VAL A 23 14.13 2.49 -15.95
C VAL A 23 13.44 1.99 -17.22
N ASN A 24 13.03 0.72 -17.23
CA ASN A 24 12.42 0.07 -18.39
C ASN A 24 10.89 0.08 -18.35
N GLY A 25 10.29 0.84 -17.45
CA GLY A 25 8.84 0.93 -17.37
C GLY A 25 8.32 0.79 -15.94
N THR A 26 7.04 0.54 -15.84
CA THR A 26 6.35 0.50 -14.54
C THR A 26 5.84 -0.90 -14.29
N LEU A 27 6.13 -1.44 -13.09
CA LEU A 27 5.66 -2.75 -12.68
C LEU A 27 4.61 -2.59 -11.58
N ARG A 28 3.55 -3.39 -11.67
CA ARG A 28 2.52 -3.43 -10.63
C ARG A 28 3.04 -4.18 -9.42
N ALA A 29 2.89 -3.60 -8.25
CA ALA A 29 3.24 -4.24 -6.99
C ALA A 29 2.07 -5.10 -6.50
N GLU A 30 2.39 -6.22 -5.86
CA GLU A 30 1.39 -7.11 -5.30
C GLU A 30 1.20 -6.83 -3.82
N ARG A 31 -0.06 -6.79 -3.40
CA ARG A 31 -0.43 -6.55 -2.01
C ARG A 31 -0.38 -7.86 -1.22
N ASP A 32 0.00 -7.77 0.05
CA ASP A 32 -0.10 -8.88 0.97
C ASP A 32 -1.54 -9.37 1.11
N ARG A 33 -1.69 -10.61 1.52
CA ARG A 33 -3.02 -11.22 1.72
C ARG A 33 -3.71 -10.72 2.98
N SER A 34 -2.93 -10.29 3.95
CA SER A 34 -3.46 -9.80 5.21
C SER A 34 -2.61 -8.65 5.72
N PRO A 35 -3.21 -7.72 6.47
CA PRO A 35 -2.47 -6.60 7.00
C PRO A 35 -1.74 -6.94 8.29
N SER A 36 -0.75 -6.11 8.62
CA SER A 36 -0.23 -6.03 9.97
C SER A 36 -1.09 -5.02 10.73
N ILE A 37 -1.52 -5.39 11.92
CA ILE A 37 -2.35 -4.51 12.74
C ILE A 37 -1.45 -3.75 13.70
N THR A 38 -1.54 -2.44 13.65
CA THR A 38 -0.80 -1.54 14.56
C THR A 38 -1.78 -0.59 15.23
N MET A 39 -1.27 0.22 16.15
CA MET A 39 -2.05 1.28 16.75
C MET A 39 -1.30 2.58 16.58
N ASP A 40 -2.03 3.66 16.30
CA ASP A 40 -1.43 4.97 16.24
C ASP A 40 -1.20 5.50 17.66
N HIS A 41 -0.63 6.70 17.79
CA HIS A 41 -0.34 7.30 19.10
C HIS A 41 -1.60 7.69 19.87
N GLU A 42 -2.76 7.71 19.22
CA GLU A 42 -4.04 7.96 19.86
C GLU A 42 -4.75 6.67 20.28
N GLY A 43 -4.14 5.52 19.99
CA GLY A 43 -4.71 4.22 20.33
C GLY A 43 -5.71 3.69 19.29
N HIS A 44 -5.81 4.30 18.13
CA HIS A 44 -6.69 3.83 17.07
C HIS A 44 -6.02 2.70 16.29
N ARG A 45 -6.84 1.72 15.91
CA ARG A 45 -6.37 0.59 15.14
C ARG A 45 -6.06 1.02 13.71
N VAL A 46 -4.89 0.61 13.22
CA VAL A 46 -4.44 0.91 11.86
C VAL A 46 -4.04 -0.40 11.19
N GLU A 47 -4.55 -0.63 9.98
CA GLU A 47 -4.12 -1.74 9.13
C GLU A 47 -2.98 -1.27 8.25
N ARG A 48 -1.86 -1.96 8.31
CA ARG A 48 -0.72 -1.68 7.44
C ARG A 48 -0.61 -2.77 6.39
N TRP A 49 -0.77 -2.38 5.14
CA TRP A 49 -0.66 -3.26 3.99
C TRP A 49 0.66 -3.04 3.30
N THR A 50 1.34 -4.10 2.94
CA THR A 50 2.62 -4.02 2.25
C THR A 50 2.45 -4.48 0.82
N TYR A 51 2.97 -3.69 -0.10
CA TYR A 51 3.00 -4.01 -1.53
C TYR A 51 4.44 -4.33 -1.89
N ALA A 52 4.63 -5.44 -2.59
CA ALA A 52 5.95 -5.90 -3.00
C ALA A 52 6.09 -5.82 -4.51
N CYS A 53 7.12 -5.14 -4.96
CA CYS A 53 7.49 -5.14 -6.37
C CYS A 53 8.36 -6.36 -6.68
N ALA A 54 8.33 -6.83 -7.92
CA ALA A 54 9.14 -7.95 -8.36
C ALA A 54 10.65 -7.69 -8.21
N CYS A 55 11.05 -6.42 -8.13
CA CYS A 55 12.46 -6.06 -7.91
C CYS A 55 12.90 -6.21 -6.45
N GLY A 56 11.98 -6.50 -5.53
CA GLY A 56 12.27 -6.64 -4.11
C GLY A 56 11.99 -5.42 -3.26
N GLU A 57 11.64 -4.29 -3.88
CA GLU A 57 11.27 -3.09 -3.13
C GLU A 57 9.88 -3.23 -2.54
N LEU A 58 9.68 -2.62 -1.37
CA LEU A 58 8.42 -2.69 -0.63
C LEU A 58 7.84 -1.30 -0.44
N TYR A 59 6.52 -1.24 -0.46
CA TYR A 59 5.77 -0.02 -0.17
C TYR A 59 4.70 -0.34 0.87
N SER A 60 4.60 0.47 1.93
CA SER A 60 3.62 0.30 2.99
C SER A 60 2.52 1.34 2.87
N TRP A 61 1.26 0.89 3.01
CA TRP A 61 0.10 1.76 2.95
C TRP A 61 -0.79 1.48 4.16
N ASP A 62 -1.09 2.53 4.90
CA ASP A 62 -1.87 2.42 6.13
C ASP A 62 -3.31 2.81 5.86
N ARG A 63 -4.24 2.02 6.39
CA ARG A 63 -5.66 2.27 6.29
C ARG A 63 -6.30 2.14 7.66
N ARG A 64 -7.19 3.08 7.98
CA ARG A 64 -8.02 2.96 9.17
C ARG A 64 -9.28 2.19 8.80
N PRO A 65 -9.57 1.06 9.50
CA PRO A 65 -10.82 0.36 9.24
C PRO A 65 -12.00 1.26 9.59
N ALA A 66 -13.04 1.16 8.78
CA ALA A 66 -14.28 1.88 9.07
C ALA A 66 -14.93 1.26 10.30
N ASP A 67 -15.29 2.11 11.23
CA ASP A 67 -16.00 1.69 12.43
C ASP A 67 -17.45 1.32 12.12
#